data_f9293ae9d8b2f2e7e02dffeab2f0a728
#
_entry.id   f9293ae9d8b2f2e7e02dffeab2f0a728
#
_cell.length_a   1.000
_cell.length_b   1.000
_cell.length_c   1.000
_cell.angle_alpha   90.00
_cell.angle_beta   90.00
_cell.angle_gamma   90.00
#
_symmetry.space_group_name_H-M   'P 1'
#
loop_
_entity.id
_entity.type
_entity.pdbx_description
1 polymer ?
#
loop_
_entity_poly.entity_id
_entity_poly.type
_entity_poly.pdbx_seq_one_letter_code
_entity_poly.pdbx_strand_id
1 'polypeptide(L)'
;MKIAHCLYTATILSLSVISHCASADHHEEDSIRIIEPAVFKLDQSEIANIKQRMQEAVDGGFIPGALLLVGNSSGIGLIETAGFQTSAGRNPVNSQTIFRIFSMTKPIVSVAAMSLVEEGLLALDDPIEKYITEFSNLRVIDRNNGETRAAQNPITIENLLTHESGLIQKIFSRDSELGKMYQRDFPDYSNITARELAGRIGKLPVYFEPGSAWHYGHSTDVLGAVLEVAAGKTLDQVLNERIFEPLGMDETSFYLSSDKSERIAEPNFGTMADNTQVRAMLSGGGGLNSTTEDYVRFAEMLLRGGEYRGARII
;
A
#
# COMPACT_ATOMS: atom_id res chain seq x y z
N MET A 1 -64.21 -23.88 -65.28
CA MET A 1 -65.02 -22.95 -64.49
C MET A 1 -65.08 -23.45 -63.07
N LYS A 2 -64.70 -22.62 -62.12
CA LYS A 2 -64.57 -22.82 -60.67
C LYS A 2 -63.25 -23.41 -60.20
N ILE A 3 -62.49 -22.50 -59.74
CA ILE A 3 -61.23 -22.56 -59.06
C ILE A 3 -61.49 -22.91 -57.56
N ALA A 4 -60.85 -23.93 -57.03
CA ALA A 4 -60.85 -24.20 -55.59
C ALA A 4 -59.49 -23.86 -55.02
N HIS A 5 -59.46 -22.88 -54.14
CA HIS A 5 -58.29 -22.46 -53.36
C HIS A 5 -58.02 -23.51 -52.29
N CYS A 6 -56.83 -24.03 -52.26
CA CYS A 6 -56.27 -24.78 -51.15
C CYS A 6 -55.34 -23.89 -50.38
N LEU A 7 -55.76 -23.47 -49.20
CA LEU A 7 -54.96 -22.71 -48.22
C LEU A 7 -54.06 -23.68 -47.46
N TYR A 8 -52.72 -23.56 -47.66
CA TYR A 8 -51.72 -24.18 -46.81
C TYR A 8 -51.38 -23.23 -45.69
N THR A 9 -51.82 -23.53 -44.50
CA THR A 9 -51.36 -22.89 -43.28
C THR A 9 -50.00 -23.47 -42.88
N ALA A 10 -48.94 -22.70 -43.08
CA ALA A 10 -47.61 -23.01 -42.56
C ALA A 10 -47.53 -22.55 -41.09
N THR A 11 -47.52 -23.49 -40.18
CA THR A 11 -47.26 -23.25 -38.76
C THR A 11 -45.76 -23.07 -38.57
N ILE A 12 -45.33 -21.82 -38.35
CA ILE A 12 -43.96 -21.51 -37.96
C ILE A 12 -43.80 -21.83 -36.47
N LEU A 13 -43.12 -22.90 -36.14
CA LEU A 13 -42.62 -23.16 -34.79
C LEU A 13 -41.42 -22.25 -34.54
N SER A 14 -41.64 -21.15 -33.81
CA SER A 14 -40.55 -20.35 -33.28
C SER A 14 -39.91 -21.09 -32.11
N LEU A 15 -38.77 -21.73 -32.33
CA LEU A 15 -37.86 -22.12 -31.22
C LEU A 15 -37.28 -20.86 -30.63
N SER A 16 -37.85 -20.39 -29.53
CA SER A 16 -37.18 -19.45 -28.64
C SER A 16 -36.04 -20.18 -27.94
N VAL A 17 -34.82 -20.03 -28.45
CA VAL A 17 -33.60 -20.34 -27.70
C VAL A 17 -33.52 -19.32 -26.56
N ILE A 18 -34.00 -19.75 -25.39
CA ILE A 18 -33.69 -19.04 -24.15
C ILE A 18 -32.21 -19.25 -23.91
N SER A 19 -31.42 -18.27 -24.35
CA SER A 19 -30.02 -18.12 -23.91
C SER A 19 -30.08 -17.84 -22.40
N HIS A 20 -29.96 -18.88 -21.59
CA HIS A 20 -29.57 -18.71 -20.20
C HIS A 20 -28.14 -18.17 -20.25
N CYS A 21 -28.04 -16.84 -20.20
CA CYS A 21 -26.83 -16.24 -19.65
C CYS A 21 -26.75 -16.77 -18.20
N ALA A 22 -25.97 -17.80 -18.01
CA ALA A 22 -25.44 -18.10 -16.69
C ALA A 22 -24.66 -16.86 -16.28
N SER A 23 -25.28 -16.02 -15.47
CA SER A 23 -24.53 -15.14 -14.55
C SER A 23 -23.83 -16.13 -13.63
N ALA A 24 -22.63 -16.56 -14.04
CA ALA A 24 -21.74 -17.29 -13.18
C ALA A 24 -21.58 -16.48 -11.91
N ASP A 25 -21.80 -17.14 -10.79
CA ASP A 25 -21.58 -16.64 -9.45
C ASP A 25 -20.12 -16.21 -9.29
N HIS A 26 -19.80 -14.97 -9.73
CA HIS A 26 -18.51 -14.34 -9.44
C HIS A 26 -18.38 -13.93 -7.96
N HIS A 27 -19.47 -14.07 -7.17
CA HIS A 27 -19.46 -13.67 -5.75
C HIS A 27 -18.85 -14.70 -4.79
N GLU A 28 -18.76 -15.98 -5.14
CA GLU A 28 -18.12 -17.00 -4.27
C GLU A 28 -16.60 -17.08 -4.45
N GLU A 29 -16.06 -16.69 -5.61
CA GLU A 29 -14.62 -16.66 -5.86
C GLU A 29 -13.91 -15.46 -5.21
N ASP A 30 -14.65 -14.43 -4.80
CA ASP A 30 -14.09 -13.18 -4.27
C ASP A 30 -13.86 -13.19 -2.75
N SER A 31 -14.39 -14.19 -2.05
CA SER A 31 -14.17 -14.34 -0.62
C SER A 31 -12.78 -14.92 -0.30
N ILE A 32 -12.09 -14.31 0.65
CA ILE A 32 -10.86 -14.85 1.22
C ILE A 32 -11.17 -16.24 1.79
N ARG A 33 -10.41 -17.25 1.37
CA ARG A 33 -10.66 -18.63 1.81
C ARG A 33 -10.33 -18.80 3.29
N ILE A 34 -11.36 -18.99 4.11
CA ILE A 34 -11.21 -19.31 5.54
C ILE A 34 -11.09 -20.83 5.67
N ILE A 35 -10.12 -21.29 6.44
CA ILE A 35 -9.85 -22.71 6.73
C ILE A 35 -9.77 -22.95 8.22
N GLU A 36 -9.94 -24.21 8.65
CA GLU A 36 -9.93 -24.58 10.05
C GLU A 36 -8.57 -24.25 10.72
N PRO A 37 -8.55 -23.64 11.92
CA PRO A 37 -7.32 -23.28 12.64
C PRO A 37 -6.38 -24.48 12.88
N ALA A 38 -6.91 -25.69 13.03
CA ALA A 38 -6.14 -26.90 13.21
C ALA A 38 -5.17 -27.20 12.05
N VAL A 39 -5.47 -26.73 10.82
CA VAL A 39 -4.57 -26.83 9.67
C VAL A 39 -3.28 -26.02 9.88
N PHE A 40 -3.34 -24.96 10.71
CA PHE A 40 -2.21 -24.12 11.10
C PHE A 40 -1.46 -24.66 12.31
N LYS A 41 -1.88 -25.81 12.87
CA LYS A 41 -1.37 -26.33 14.14
C LYS A 41 -1.54 -25.36 15.33
N LEU A 42 -2.50 -24.45 15.24
CA LEU A 42 -2.92 -23.60 16.37
C LEU A 42 -3.88 -24.39 17.23
N ASP A 43 -3.54 -24.60 18.50
CA ASP A 43 -4.44 -25.24 19.44
C ASP A 43 -5.39 -24.19 20.09
N GLN A 44 -6.45 -24.69 20.73
CA GLN A 44 -7.46 -23.85 21.35
C GLN A 44 -6.90 -22.99 22.49
N SER A 45 -5.87 -23.46 23.19
CA SER A 45 -5.24 -22.72 24.28
C SER A 45 -4.41 -21.55 23.77
N GLU A 46 -3.72 -21.73 22.65
CA GLU A 46 -2.98 -20.65 21.98
C GLU A 46 -3.94 -19.57 21.46
N ILE A 47 -5.03 -19.96 20.81
CA ILE A 47 -6.08 -19.03 20.34
C ILE A 47 -6.68 -18.27 21.51
N ALA A 48 -7.02 -18.96 22.63
CA ALA A 48 -7.55 -18.31 23.83
C ALA A 48 -6.56 -17.31 24.44
N ASN A 49 -5.27 -17.64 24.46
CA ASN A 49 -4.22 -16.74 24.94
C ASN A 49 -4.08 -15.49 24.04
N ILE A 50 -4.14 -15.66 22.72
CA ILE A 50 -4.13 -14.54 21.76
C ILE A 50 -5.31 -13.61 22.06
N LYS A 51 -6.54 -14.13 22.13
CA LYS A 51 -7.74 -13.37 22.46
C LYS A 51 -7.60 -12.60 23.77
N GLN A 52 -7.14 -13.27 24.80
CA GLN A 52 -6.91 -12.66 26.11
C GLN A 52 -5.92 -11.48 26.01
N ARG A 53 -4.78 -11.67 25.36
CA ARG A 53 -3.76 -10.62 25.19
C ARG A 53 -4.28 -9.41 24.42
N MET A 54 -5.04 -9.63 23.36
CA MET A 54 -5.67 -8.55 22.61
C MET A 54 -6.65 -7.77 23.48
N GLN A 55 -7.50 -8.48 24.26
CA GLN A 55 -8.46 -7.84 25.16
C GLN A 55 -7.76 -7.07 26.29
N GLU A 56 -6.72 -7.64 26.91
CA GLU A 56 -5.91 -6.96 27.93
C GLU A 56 -5.30 -5.65 27.42
N ALA A 57 -4.86 -5.60 26.15
CA ALA A 57 -4.31 -4.38 25.54
C ALA A 57 -5.39 -3.29 25.36
N VAL A 58 -6.62 -3.70 25.02
CA VAL A 58 -7.77 -2.79 24.91
C VAL A 58 -8.22 -2.30 26.29
N ASP A 59 -8.41 -3.23 27.25
CA ASP A 59 -8.88 -2.92 28.61
C ASP A 59 -7.87 -2.06 29.38
N GLY A 60 -6.58 -2.27 29.12
CA GLY A 60 -5.48 -1.45 29.65
C GLY A 60 -5.36 -0.06 28.99
N GLY A 61 -6.17 0.24 27.99
CA GLY A 61 -6.17 1.53 27.29
C GLY A 61 -4.93 1.76 26.40
N PHE A 62 -4.17 0.73 26.08
CA PHE A 62 -3.01 0.85 25.20
C PHE A 62 -3.43 1.11 23.73
N ILE A 63 -4.49 0.46 23.28
CA ILE A 63 -5.07 0.59 21.95
C ILE A 63 -6.61 0.63 22.04
N PRO A 64 -7.32 1.32 21.13
CA PRO A 64 -8.78 1.30 21.09
C PRO A 64 -9.32 -0.06 20.66
N GLY A 65 -8.65 -0.71 19.74
CA GLY A 65 -9.00 -2.01 19.19
C GLY A 65 -7.88 -2.58 18.33
N ALA A 66 -8.01 -3.84 18.00
CA ALA A 66 -7.06 -4.57 17.17
C ALA A 66 -7.75 -5.64 16.33
N LEU A 67 -7.13 -5.98 15.20
CA LEU A 67 -7.44 -7.13 14.39
C LEU A 67 -6.15 -7.92 14.15
N LEU A 68 -6.19 -9.21 14.40
CA LEU A 68 -5.14 -10.16 14.06
C LEU A 68 -5.67 -11.14 13.03
N LEU A 69 -4.89 -11.34 11.97
CA LEU A 69 -5.16 -12.35 10.97
C LEU A 69 -3.91 -13.24 10.81
N VAL A 70 -4.11 -14.55 10.77
CA VAL A 70 -3.05 -15.53 10.50
C VAL A 70 -3.47 -16.40 9.32
N GLY A 71 -2.63 -16.45 8.31
CA GLY A 71 -2.87 -17.20 7.09
C GLY A 71 -1.60 -17.81 6.50
N ASN A 72 -1.77 -18.71 5.55
CA ASN A 72 -0.73 -19.26 4.69
C ASN A 72 -1.26 -19.49 3.26
N SER A 73 -0.48 -20.13 2.41
CA SER A 73 -0.88 -20.41 1.00
C SER A 73 -2.16 -21.26 0.85
N SER A 74 -2.64 -21.90 1.91
CA SER A 74 -3.91 -22.65 1.90
C SER A 74 -5.12 -21.79 2.24
N GLY A 75 -4.92 -20.63 2.89
CA GLY A 75 -5.96 -19.69 3.29
C GLY A 75 -5.73 -19.10 4.68
N ILE A 76 -6.79 -18.51 5.26
CA ILE A 76 -6.78 -17.88 6.58
C ILE A 76 -7.31 -18.86 7.61
N GLY A 77 -6.52 -19.12 8.65
CA GLY A 77 -6.87 -20.02 9.75
C GLY A 77 -7.31 -19.33 11.04
N LEU A 78 -7.03 -18.03 11.18
CA LEU A 78 -7.43 -17.27 12.36
C LEU A 78 -7.71 -15.82 11.97
N ILE A 79 -8.87 -15.31 12.40
CA ILE A 79 -9.18 -13.89 12.46
C ILE A 79 -9.72 -13.60 13.85
N GLU A 80 -9.04 -12.72 14.59
CA GLU A 80 -9.45 -12.30 15.92
C GLU A 80 -9.53 -10.79 15.98
N THR A 81 -10.57 -10.29 16.63
CA THR A 81 -10.78 -8.86 16.84
C THR A 81 -11.02 -8.55 18.30
N ALA A 82 -10.58 -7.39 18.76
CA ALA A 82 -10.86 -6.88 20.09
C ALA A 82 -11.10 -5.36 20.02
N GLY A 83 -11.98 -4.85 20.86
CA GLY A 83 -12.23 -3.44 21.03
C GLY A 83 -12.95 -2.78 19.86
N PHE A 84 -12.70 -1.47 19.72
CA PHE A 84 -13.46 -0.57 18.86
C PHE A 84 -12.53 0.20 17.91
N GLN A 85 -13.10 0.80 16.88
CA GLN A 85 -12.35 1.63 15.93
C GLN A 85 -11.78 2.90 16.57
N THR A 86 -12.40 3.37 17.64
CA THR A 86 -12.00 4.58 18.36
C THR A 86 -12.07 4.38 19.87
N SER A 87 -11.34 5.17 20.64
CA SER A 87 -11.40 5.19 22.11
C SER A 87 -12.76 5.62 22.67
N ALA A 88 -13.62 6.24 21.86
CA ALA A 88 -15.00 6.55 22.23
C ALA A 88 -15.93 5.32 22.27
N GLY A 89 -15.41 4.13 21.94
CA GLY A 89 -16.17 2.88 22.01
C GLY A 89 -17.25 2.73 20.94
N ARG A 90 -17.09 3.43 19.80
CA ARG A 90 -18.00 3.32 18.66
C ARG A 90 -17.45 2.35 17.63
N ASN A 91 -18.36 1.60 17.01
CA ASN A 91 -18.09 0.67 15.94
C ASN A 91 -16.98 -0.35 16.30
N PRO A 92 -17.33 -1.61 16.60
CA PRO A 92 -16.34 -2.66 16.83
C PRO A 92 -15.36 -2.80 15.66
N VAL A 93 -14.11 -3.11 15.95
CA VAL A 93 -13.13 -3.47 14.90
C VAL A 93 -13.59 -4.73 14.18
N ASN A 94 -13.52 -4.72 12.86
CA ASN A 94 -13.83 -5.85 11.99
C ASN A 94 -12.97 -5.81 10.70
N SER A 95 -13.14 -6.77 9.80
CA SER A 95 -12.36 -6.88 8.55
C SER A 95 -12.54 -5.67 7.61
N GLN A 96 -13.65 -4.95 7.72
CA GLN A 96 -13.97 -3.76 6.93
C GLN A 96 -13.49 -2.45 7.58
N THR A 97 -12.89 -2.52 8.76
CA THR A 97 -12.29 -1.36 9.40
C THR A 97 -11.12 -0.86 8.55
N ILE A 98 -11.11 0.44 8.29
CA ILE A 98 -10.06 1.09 7.50
C ILE A 98 -8.97 1.58 8.43
N PHE A 99 -7.75 1.13 8.18
CA PHE A 99 -6.57 1.54 8.94
C PHE A 99 -5.66 2.43 8.09
N ARG A 100 -5.08 3.46 8.69
CA ARG A 100 -3.89 4.11 8.15
C ARG A 100 -2.76 3.10 8.25
N ILE A 101 -2.32 2.55 7.12
CA ILE A 101 -1.34 1.46 7.14
C ILE A 101 0.10 1.94 7.24
N PHE A 102 0.32 3.27 7.25
CA PHE A 102 1.64 3.87 7.43
C PHE A 102 2.72 3.16 6.62
N SER A 103 3.79 2.71 7.26
CA SER A 103 4.93 2.08 6.58
C SER A 103 4.63 0.74 5.90
N MET A 104 3.46 0.16 6.12
CA MET A 104 2.98 -0.96 5.31
C MET A 104 2.64 -0.53 3.86
N THR A 105 2.62 0.77 3.56
CA THR A 105 2.62 1.32 2.19
C THR A 105 3.85 0.92 1.40
N LYS A 106 5.02 0.83 2.04
CA LYS A 106 6.31 0.60 1.39
C LYS A 106 6.39 -0.70 0.57
N PRO A 107 5.95 -1.86 1.09
CA PRO A 107 5.92 -3.09 0.29
C PRO A 107 5.10 -2.93 -0.99
N ILE A 108 3.96 -2.25 -0.94
CA ILE A 108 3.10 -2.01 -2.10
C ILE A 108 3.83 -1.17 -3.16
N VAL A 109 4.45 -0.06 -2.75
CA VAL A 109 5.24 0.81 -3.64
C VAL A 109 6.46 0.07 -4.19
N SER A 110 7.10 -0.80 -3.38
CA SER A 110 8.24 -1.62 -3.82
C SER A 110 7.83 -2.63 -4.88
N VAL A 111 6.68 -3.29 -4.73
CA VAL A 111 6.15 -4.21 -5.76
C VAL A 111 5.83 -3.44 -7.05
N ALA A 112 5.23 -2.26 -6.96
CA ALA A 112 4.99 -1.42 -8.14
C ALA A 112 6.32 -1.02 -8.83
N ALA A 113 7.38 -0.72 -8.07
CA ALA A 113 8.71 -0.48 -8.62
C ALA A 113 9.24 -1.71 -9.36
N MET A 114 9.12 -2.90 -8.75
CA MET A 114 9.58 -4.14 -9.37
C MET A 114 8.80 -4.49 -10.64
N SER A 115 7.50 -4.20 -10.71
CA SER A 115 6.73 -4.38 -11.94
C SER A 115 7.22 -3.47 -13.07
N LEU A 116 7.63 -2.23 -12.76
CA LEU A 116 8.26 -1.33 -13.75
C LEU A 116 9.66 -1.83 -14.18
N VAL A 117 10.39 -2.48 -13.27
CA VAL A 117 11.68 -3.12 -13.60
C VAL A 117 11.47 -4.29 -14.55
N GLU A 118 10.48 -5.15 -14.33
CA GLU A 118 10.15 -6.24 -15.26
C GLU A 118 9.75 -5.76 -16.65
N GLU A 119 9.08 -4.60 -16.75
CA GLU A 119 8.73 -3.98 -18.02
C GLU A 119 9.90 -3.21 -18.68
N GLY A 120 11.05 -3.11 -18.03
CA GLY A 120 12.22 -2.37 -18.50
C GLY A 120 12.06 -0.84 -18.47
N LEU A 121 11.08 -0.32 -17.73
CA LEU A 121 10.89 1.12 -17.52
C LEU A 121 11.79 1.68 -16.41
N LEU A 122 12.26 0.81 -15.53
CA LEU A 122 13.25 1.05 -14.48
C LEU A 122 14.35 -0.03 -14.54
N ALA A 123 15.55 0.31 -14.05
CA ALA A 123 16.57 -0.66 -13.70
C ALA A 123 17.02 -0.45 -12.26
N LEU A 124 17.36 -1.52 -11.53
CA LEU A 124 17.78 -1.43 -10.13
C LEU A 124 19.04 -0.58 -9.93
N ASP A 125 19.94 -0.60 -10.91
CA ASP A 125 21.18 0.18 -10.94
C ASP A 125 21.01 1.58 -11.57
N ASP A 126 19.81 1.94 -12.04
CA ASP A 126 19.58 3.32 -12.52
C ASP A 126 19.87 4.33 -11.43
N PRO A 127 20.72 5.35 -11.71
CA PRO A 127 20.88 6.47 -10.79
C PRO A 127 19.60 7.32 -10.76
N ILE A 128 19.12 7.65 -9.57
CA ILE A 128 17.84 8.36 -9.42
C ILE A 128 17.84 9.77 -10.04
N GLU A 129 19.01 10.37 -10.26
CA GLU A 129 19.17 11.64 -10.98
C GLU A 129 18.69 11.59 -12.43
N LYS A 130 18.58 10.39 -13.01
CA LYS A 130 17.94 10.16 -14.32
C LYS A 130 16.47 10.59 -14.32
N TYR A 131 15.80 10.46 -13.17
CA TYR A 131 14.38 10.79 -12.96
C TYR A 131 14.18 12.11 -12.20
N ILE A 132 15.06 12.39 -11.24
CA ILE A 132 14.99 13.55 -10.34
C ILE A 132 16.35 14.26 -10.37
N THR A 133 16.50 15.18 -11.29
CA THR A 133 17.77 15.84 -11.62
C THR A 133 18.42 16.60 -10.46
N GLU A 134 17.65 16.95 -9.43
CA GLU A 134 18.16 17.61 -8.23
C GLU A 134 19.16 16.76 -7.43
N PHE A 135 19.21 15.44 -7.69
CA PHE A 135 20.20 14.54 -7.08
C PHE A 135 21.56 14.49 -7.81
N SER A 136 21.71 15.17 -8.96
CA SER A 136 22.96 15.13 -9.76
C SER A 136 24.22 15.68 -9.06
N ASN A 137 24.04 16.53 -8.03
CA ASN A 137 25.12 17.10 -7.25
C ASN A 137 25.12 16.59 -5.81
N LEU A 138 24.93 15.30 -5.63
CA LEU A 138 24.79 14.66 -4.33
C LEU A 138 26.02 14.92 -3.45
N ARG A 139 25.78 15.25 -2.20
CA ARG A 139 26.83 15.49 -1.19
C ARG A 139 26.59 14.59 0.02
N VAL A 140 27.66 14.21 0.68
CA VAL A 140 27.65 13.46 1.95
C VAL A 140 28.06 14.40 3.07
N ILE A 141 27.33 14.38 4.19
CA ILE A 141 27.65 15.19 5.37
C ILE A 141 28.61 14.44 6.30
N ASP A 142 29.62 15.13 6.81
CA ASP A 142 30.37 14.65 7.97
C ASP A 142 29.56 14.94 9.25
N ARG A 143 29.21 13.87 9.95
CA ARG A 143 28.34 13.93 11.13
C ARG A 143 29.02 14.61 12.35
N ASN A 144 30.35 14.75 12.35
CA ASN A 144 31.08 15.32 13.48
C ASN A 144 31.20 16.85 13.39
N ASN A 145 31.34 17.38 12.17
CA ASN A 145 31.61 18.81 11.98
C ASN A 145 30.59 19.53 11.07
N GLY A 146 29.67 18.73 10.41
CA GLY A 146 28.65 19.27 9.50
C GLY A 146 29.19 19.69 8.13
N GLU A 147 30.46 19.49 7.83
CA GLU A 147 31.05 19.74 6.52
C GLU A 147 30.49 18.73 5.50
N THR A 148 30.49 19.13 4.24
CA THR A 148 29.99 18.24 3.17
C THR A 148 31.05 18.05 2.10
N ARG A 149 31.13 16.83 1.56
CA ARG A 149 31.92 16.49 0.38
C ARG A 149 31.00 15.95 -0.74
N ALA A 150 31.50 15.94 -1.95
CA ALA A 150 30.80 15.26 -3.04
C ALA A 150 30.65 13.75 -2.73
N ALA A 151 29.49 13.17 -3.05
CA ALA A 151 29.32 11.73 -3.01
C ALA A 151 30.19 11.07 -4.08
N GLN A 152 30.66 9.84 -3.81
CA GLN A 152 31.43 9.04 -4.78
C GLN A 152 30.50 8.20 -5.67
N ASN A 153 29.35 7.81 -5.13
CA ASN A 153 28.34 7.01 -5.81
C ASN A 153 27.01 7.78 -5.90
N PRO A 154 26.27 7.64 -7.00
CA PRO A 154 24.88 8.11 -7.05
C PRO A 154 24.00 7.24 -6.15
N ILE A 155 22.83 7.74 -5.80
CA ILE A 155 21.78 6.89 -5.23
C ILE A 155 21.14 6.12 -6.39
N THR A 156 20.98 4.80 -6.23
CA THR A 156 20.29 3.95 -7.21
C THR A 156 18.86 3.61 -6.76
N ILE A 157 18.06 3.03 -7.67
CA ILE A 157 16.73 2.47 -7.34
C ILE A 157 16.87 1.40 -6.25
N GLU A 158 17.88 0.51 -6.34
CA GLU A 158 18.18 -0.50 -5.32
C GLU A 158 18.42 0.16 -3.95
N ASN A 159 19.22 1.22 -3.89
CA ASN A 159 19.47 1.93 -2.63
C ASN A 159 18.20 2.54 -2.01
N LEU A 160 17.22 2.94 -2.83
CA LEU A 160 15.92 3.40 -2.31
C LEU A 160 15.11 2.24 -1.73
N LEU A 161 15.07 1.10 -2.41
CA LEU A 161 14.35 -0.11 -1.99
C LEU A 161 14.93 -0.70 -0.70
N THR A 162 16.25 -0.70 -0.55
CA THR A 162 16.98 -1.28 0.60
C THR A 162 17.18 -0.32 1.77
N HIS A 163 16.79 0.97 1.64
CA HIS A 163 17.11 2.03 2.61
C HIS A 163 18.62 2.28 2.78
N GLU A 164 19.41 2.07 1.73
CA GLU A 164 20.85 2.35 1.69
C GLU A 164 21.19 3.65 0.97
N SER A 165 20.20 4.50 0.71
CA SER A 165 20.35 5.77 0.01
C SER A 165 21.08 6.87 0.82
N GLY A 166 21.14 6.74 2.15
CA GLY A 166 21.62 7.80 3.05
C GLY A 166 20.59 8.91 3.31
N LEU A 167 19.38 8.81 2.75
CA LEU A 167 18.27 9.73 3.03
C LEU A 167 17.76 9.51 4.45
N ILE A 168 17.45 10.60 5.16
CA ILE A 168 16.90 10.53 6.52
C ILE A 168 15.42 10.90 6.54
N GLN A 169 14.78 10.68 7.68
CA GLN A 169 13.50 11.27 8.03
C GLN A 169 13.66 12.08 9.32
N LYS A 170 13.22 13.35 9.31
CA LYS A 170 13.46 14.31 10.40
C LYS A 170 13.04 13.78 11.78
N ILE A 171 12.00 12.96 11.84
CA ILE A 171 11.46 12.46 13.11
C ILE A 171 12.43 11.49 13.84
N PHE A 172 13.29 10.78 13.08
CA PHE A 172 14.26 9.83 13.62
C PHE A 172 15.68 10.42 13.77
N SER A 173 15.91 11.65 13.30
CA SER A 173 17.24 12.25 13.23
C SER A 173 17.26 13.71 13.69
N ARG A 174 16.32 14.13 14.56
CA ARG A 174 16.06 15.54 14.94
C ARG A 174 17.28 16.28 15.40
N ASP A 175 18.12 15.63 16.22
CA ASP A 175 19.26 16.26 16.89
C ASP A 175 20.53 16.30 16.03
N SER A 176 20.54 15.64 14.88
CA SER A 176 21.65 15.69 13.93
C SER A 176 21.65 17.00 13.14
N GLU A 177 22.83 17.42 12.66
CA GLU A 177 22.91 18.60 11.78
C GLU A 177 22.05 18.46 10.53
N LEU A 178 22.04 17.27 9.91
CA LEU A 178 21.17 17.00 8.78
C LEU A 178 19.68 17.07 9.17
N GLY A 179 19.30 16.53 10.34
CA GLY A 179 17.94 16.62 10.85
C GLY A 179 17.46 18.05 11.05
N LYS A 180 18.35 18.94 11.51
CA LYS A 180 18.08 20.38 11.62
C LYS A 180 17.87 21.03 10.25
N MET A 181 18.65 20.64 9.22
CA MET A 181 18.44 21.08 7.83
C MET A 181 17.05 20.65 7.34
N TYR A 182 16.67 19.38 7.53
CA TYR A 182 15.33 18.89 7.19
C TYR A 182 14.21 19.63 7.92
N GLN A 183 14.39 19.97 9.21
CA GLN A 183 13.40 20.75 9.96
C GLN A 183 13.24 22.18 9.43
N ARG A 184 14.35 22.81 9.04
CA ARG A 184 14.35 24.16 8.47
C ARG A 184 13.70 24.20 7.09
N ASP A 185 14.05 23.24 6.22
CA ASP A 185 13.70 23.26 4.80
C ASP A 185 12.37 22.54 4.52
N PHE A 186 11.92 21.69 5.47
CA PHE A 186 10.63 20.97 5.41
C PHE A 186 9.86 21.06 6.75
N PRO A 187 9.46 22.25 7.19
CA PRO A 187 8.65 22.37 8.40
C PRO A 187 7.31 21.65 8.24
N ASP A 188 6.69 21.76 7.08
CA ASP A 188 5.51 21.06 6.64
C ASP A 188 5.61 20.73 5.15
N TYR A 189 5.32 19.47 4.78
CA TYR A 189 5.31 19.01 3.40
C TYR A 189 3.95 18.43 2.95
N SER A 190 2.90 18.59 3.76
CA SER A 190 1.57 18.07 3.45
C SER A 190 0.94 18.67 2.18
N ASN A 191 1.35 19.89 1.82
CA ASN A 191 0.81 20.66 0.69
C ASN A 191 1.70 20.67 -0.55
N ILE A 192 2.75 19.86 -0.59
CA ILE A 192 3.63 19.70 -1.77
C ILE A 192 3.52 18.28 -2.31
N THR A 193 3.80 18.10 -3.60
CA THR A 193 3.79 16.78 -4.23
C THR A 193 4.98 15.91 -3.79
N ALA A 194 4.92 14.60 -4.01
CA ALA A 194 6.05 13.70 -3.77
C ALA A 194 7.27 14.12 -4.63
N ARG A 195 7.03 14.54 -5.88
CA ARG A 195 8.09 15.04 -6.78
C ARG A 195 8.76 16.32 -6.24
N GLU A 196 7.97 17.27 -5.70
CA GLU A 196 8.52 18.47 -5.08
C GLU A 196 9.30 18.16 -3.81
N LEU A 197 8.79 17.24 -2.96
CA LEU A 197 9.52 16.77 -1.79
C LEU A 197 10.86 16.16 -2.18
N ALA A 198 10.86 15.24 -3.13
CA ALA A 198 12.08 14.59 -3.63
C ALA A 198 13.09 15.60 -4.18
N GLY A 199 12.62 16.60 -4.97
CA GLY A 199 13.47 17.66 -5.49
C GLY A 199 14.07 18.58 -4.40
N ARG A 200 13.34 18.81 -3.30
CA ARG A 200 13.88 19.55 -2.16
C ARG A 200 14.91 18.70 -1.40
N ILE A 201 14.62 17.41 -1.17
CA ILE A 201 15.53 16.46 -0.53
C ILE A 201 16.83 16.35 -1.33
N GLY A 202 16.76 16.27 -2.67
CA GLY A 202 17.93 16.18 -3.55
C GLY A 202 18.93 17.34 -3.46
N LYS A 203 18.51 18.48 -2.89
CA LYS A 203 19.38 19.64 -2.61
C LYS A 203 20.10 19.56 -1.27
N LEU A 204 19.74 18.60 -0.43
CA LEU A 204 20.37 18.38 0.87
C LEU A 204 21.42 17.27 0.77
N PRO A 205 22.41 17.25 1.67
CA PRO A 205 23.35 16.14 1.73
C PRO A 205 22.67 14.87 2.23
N VAL A 206 23.29 13.73 1.95
CA VAL A 206 22.92 12.44 2.55
C VAL A 206 23.77 12.11 3.76
N TYR A 207 23.32 11.20 4.58
CA TYR A 207 23.88 10.88 5.89
C TYR A 207 25.17 10.04 5.82
N PHE A 208 25.33 9.29 4.72
CA PHE A 208 26.50 8.48 4.39
C PHE A 208 26.55 8.23 2.88
N GLU A 209 27.65 7.66 2.43
CA GLU A 209 27.84 7.28 1.03
C GLU A 209 26.77 6.27 0.61
N PRO A 210 26.00 6.49 -0.49
CA PRO A 210 25.00 5.55 -0.94
C PRO A 210 25.55 4.12 -1.10
N GLY A 211 24.81 3.13 -0.63
CA GLY A 211 25.19 1.73 -0.61
C GLY A 211 26.10 1.31 0.54
N SER A 212 26.55 2.25 1.41
CA SER A 212 27.53 1.92 2.46
C SER A 212 26.93 1.55 3.81
N ALA A 213 25.67 1.89 4.05
CA ALA A 213 24.99 1.63 5.32
C ALA A 213 23.47 1.69 5.14
N TRP A 214 22.75 1.13 6.11
CA TRP A 214 21.31 1.18 6.20
C TRP A 214 20.83 2.32 7.11
N HIS A 215 19.86 3.09 6.67
CA HIS A 215 19.17 4.08 7.50
C HIS A 215 17.73 4.32 7.03
N TYR A 216 16.80 4.13 7.95
CA TYR A 216 15.39 4.36 7.65
C TYR A 216 15.08 5.84 7.41
N GLY A 217 14.49 6.17 6.27
CA GLY A 217 14.25 7.55 5.88
C GLY A 217 13.21 7.70 4.76
N HIS A 218 13.32 8.79 4.01
CA HIS A 218 12.44 9.15 2.89
C HIS A 218 12.69 8.34 1.60
N SER A 219 13.46 7.25 1.65
CA SER A 219 13.80 6.47 0.45
C SER A 219 12.57 6.09 -0.38
N THR A 220 11.51 5.58 0.26
CA THR A 220 10.32 5.14 -0.47
C THR A 220 9.40 6.30 -0.88
N ASP A 221 9.46 7.46 -0.21
CA ASP A 221 8.81 8.67 -0.70
C ASP A 221 9.47 9.16 -2.00
N VAL A 222 10.82 9.14 -2.03
CA VAL A 222 11.59 9.45 -3.25
C VAL A 222 11.36 8.41 -4.33
N LEU A 223 11.28 7.12 -3.98
CA LEU A 223 10.91 6.06 -4.92
C LEU A 223 9.54 6.33 -5.54
N GLY A 224 8.53 6.71 -4.74
CA GLY A 224 7.21 7.09 -5.25
C GLY A 224 7.29 8.18 -6.31
N ALA A 225 8.09 9.23 -6.08
CA ALA A 225 8.31 10.30 -7.06
C ALA A 225 9.05 9.79 -8.32
N VAL A 226 9.97 8.85 -8.18
CA VAL A 226 10.60 8.19 -9.34
C VAL A 226 9.59 7.41 -10.16
N LEU A 227 8.67 6.67 -9.50
CA LEU A 227 7.62 5.91 -10.19
C LEU A 227 6.70 6.84 -10.98
N GLU A 228 6.32 8.00 -10.42
CA GLU A 228 5.52 9.01 -11.12
C GLU A 228 6.21 9.47 -12.41
N VAL A 229 7.50 9.75 -12.36
CA VAL A 229 8.28 10.18 -13.54
C VAL A 229 8.43 9.06 -14.56
N ALA A 230 8.78 7.84 -14.11
CA ALA A 230 9.01 6.70 -14.98
C ALA A 230 7.74 6.24 -15.71
N ALA A 231 6.60 6.27 -15.01
CA ALA A 231 5.31 5.87 -15.57
C ALA A 231 4.56 7.03 -16.28
N GLY A 232 4.95 8.29 -16.05
CA GLY A 232 4.23 9.46 -16.55
C GLY A 232 2.82 9.63 -15.97
N LYS A 233 2.60 9.14 -14.73
CA LYS A 233 1.32 9.11 -14.01
C LYS A 233 1.53 9.47 -12.55
N THR A 234 0.46 9.85 -11.85
CA THR A 234 0.53 10.07 -10.40
C THR A 234 0.67 8.73 -9.65
N LEU A 235 1.25 8.75 -8.44
CA LEU A 235 1.53 7.52 -7.70
C LEU A 235 0.26 6.70 -7.41
N ASP A 236 -0.87 7.35 -7.12
CA ASP A 236 -2.16 6.67 -6.93
C ASP A 236 -2.60 5.95 -8.21
N GLN A 237 -2.45 6.57 -9.39
CA GLN A 237 -2.75 5.92 -10.67
C GLN A 237 -1.83 4.73 -10.93
N VAL A 238 -0.52 4.86 -10.66
CA VAL A 238 0.43 3.75 -10.82
C VAL A 238 0.06 2.57 -9.92
N LEU A 239 -0.25 2.84 -8.64
CA LEU A 239 -0.62 1.78 -7.69
C LEU A 239 -1.97 1.16 -8.03
N ASN A 240 -2.95 1.97 -8.45
CA ASN A 240 -4.27 1.47 -8.83
C ASN A 240 -4.18 0.50 -10.00
N GLU A 241 -3.54 0.91 -11.10
CA GLU A 241 -3.47 0.10 -12.32
C GLU A 241 -2.63 -1.17 -12.15
N ARG A 242 -1.57 -1.11 -11.34
CA ARG A 242 -0.61 -2.21 -11.23
C ARG A 242 -0.87 -3.16 -10.09
N ILE A 243 -1.52 -2.68 -9.03
CA ILE A 243 -1.69 -3.43 -7.79
C ILE A 243 -3.16 -3.53 -7.40
N PHE A 244 -3.87 -2.38 -7.22
CA PHE A 244 -5.17 -2.39 -6.57
C PHE A 244 -6.25 -3.01 -7.45
N GLU A 245 -6.40 -2.54 -8.68
CA GLU A 245 -7.39 -3.07 -9.62
C GLU A 245 -7.17 -4.56 -9.92
N PRO A 246 -5.95 -5.05 -10.27
CA PRO A 246 -5.73 -6.47 -10.52
C PRO A 246 -5.96 -7.38 -9.30
N LEU A 247 -5.76 -6.86 -8.08
CA LEU A 247 -5.96 -7.61 -6.84
C LEU A 247 -7.35 -7.43 -6.22
N GLY A 248 -8.21 -6.55 -6.79
CA GLY A 248 -9.49 -6.20 -6.21
C GLY A 248 -9.37 -5.47 -4.86
N MET A 249 -8.37 -4.60 -4.69
CA MET A 249 -8.11 -3.84 -3.45
C MET A 249 -8.86 -2.50 -3.47
N ASP A 250 -10.19 -2.54 -3.58
CA ASP A 250 -11.05 -1.38 -3.83
C ASP A 250 -11.16 -0.42 -2.63
N GLU A 251 -10.75 -0.86 -1.45
CA GLU A 251 -10.77 -0.09 -0.21
C GLU A 251 -9.39 0.50 0.16
N THR A 252 -8.39 0.34 -0.74
CA THR A 252 -7.02 0.82 -0.51
C THR A 252 -6.76 2.09 -1.32
N SER A 253 -6.38 3.19 -0.64
CA SER A 253 -6.15 4.48 -1.29
C SER A 253 -5.38 5.45 -0.41
N PHE A 254 -4.87 6.55 -0.99
CA PHE A 254 -4.22 7.63 -0.25
C PHE A 254 -5.21 8.52 0.51
N TYR A 255 -6.44 8.61 0.03
CA TYR A 255 -7.53 9.37 0.65
C TYR A 255 -8.86 8.65 0.45
N LEU A 256 -9.77 8.88 1.36
CA LEU A 256 -11.05 8.17 1.43
C LEU A 256 -12.20 9.10 1.04
N SER A 257 -13.24 8.55 0.45
CA SER A 257 -14.50 9.27 0.31
C SER A 257 -15.14 9.51 1.68
N SER A 258 -15.89 10.59 1.83
CA SER A 258 -16.47 11.02 3.11
C SER A 258 -17.43 10.01 3.73
N ASP A 259 -18.09 9.19 2.93
CA ASP A 259 -18.97 8.11 3.36
C ASP A 259 -18.25 6.98 4.11
N LYS A 260 -16.93 6.85 3.91
CA LYS A 260 -16.08 5.86 4.59
C LYS A 260 -15.56 6.33 5.97
N SER A 261 -15.82 7.58 6.35
CA SER A 261 -15.27 8.19 7.58
C SER A 261 -15.60 7.44 8.86
N GLU A 262 -16.79 6.85 8.97
CA GLU A 262 -17.23 6.08 10.15
C GLU A 262 -16.55 4.71 10.29
N ARG A 263 -15.80 4.28 9.27
CA ARG A 263 -15.05 3.02 9.27
C ARG A 263 -13.57 3.17 9.61
N ILE A 264 -13.10 4.41 9.82
CA ILE A 264 -11.69 4.70 10.06
C ILE A 264 -11.32 4.40 11.51
N ALA A 265 -10.26 3.60 11.70
CA ALA A 265 -9.66 3.40 13.01
C ALA A 265 -8.85 4.63 13.42
N GLU A 266 -9.08 5.13 14.64
CA GLU A 266 -8.37 6.26 15.23
C GLU A 266 -7.60 5.84 16.48
N PRO A 267 -6.38 6.36 16.68
CA PRO A 267 -5.58 6.01 17.86
C PRO A 267 -6.11 6.64 19.15
N ASN A 268 -5.62 6.15 20.30
CA ASN A 268 -5.92 6.73 21.62
C ASN A 268 -5.32 8.11 21.85
N PHE A 269 -4.32 8.49 21.05
CA PHE A 269 -3.47 9.64 21.32
C PHE A 269 -3.29 10.51 20.08
N GLY A 270 -3.23 11.81 20.32
CA GLY A 270 -2.97 12.78 19.26
C GLY A 270 -4.15 12.97 18.31
N THR A 271 -4.00 13.93 17.42
CA THR A 271 -4.92 14.17 16.32
C THR A 271 -4.28 13.66 15.04
N MET A 272 -4.91 12.72 14.38
CA MET A 272 -4.47 12.26 13.08
C MET A 272 -4.99 13.18 11.98
N ALA A 273 -4.27 13.18 10.88
CA ALA A 273 -4.71 13.90 9.70
C ALA A 273 -6.03 13.33 9.16
N ASP A 274 -6.94 14.21 8.73
CA ASP A 274 -8.18 13.81 8.10
C ASP A 274 -7.90 13.13 6.76
N ASN A 275 -8.22 11.84 6.66
CA ASN A 275 -7.99 11.02 5.48
C ASN A 275 -9.03 11.23 4.38
N THR A 276 -10.10 12.00 4.63
CA THR A 276 -11.08 12.38 3.61
C THR A 276 -10.64 13.61 2.82
N GLN A 277 -9.58 14.29 3.25
CA GLN A 277 -9.02 15.44 2.56
C GLN A 277 -8.00 15.00 1.50
N VAL A 278 -8.27 15.35 0.25
CA VAL A 278 -7.31 15.17 -0.84
C VAL A 278 -6.09 16.05 -0.60
N ARG A 279 -4.89 15.49 -0.68
CA ARG A 279 -3.63 16.16 -0.46
C ARG A 279 -2.75 16.05 -1.69
N ALA A 280 -1.89 17.05 -1.90
CA ALA A 280 -0.90 17.00 -2.96
C ALA A 280 0.14 15.89 -2.72
N MET A 281 0.47 15.60 -1.44
CA MET A 281 1.46 14.59 -1.06
C MET A 281 0.88 13.18 -1.09
N LEU A 282 1.28 12.40 -2.08
CA LEU A 282 1.06 10.96 -2.14
C LEU A 282 2.30 10.26 -1.58
N SER A 283 2.34 10.05 -0.25
CA SER A 283 3.52 9.50 0.41
C SER A 283 3.71 8.02 0.11
N GLY A 284 4.70 7.68 -0.71
CA GLY A 284 5.12 6.29 -0.94
C GLY A 284 5.68 5.63 0.33
N GLY A 285 6.12 6.43 1.28
CA GLY A 285 6.66 5.98 2.56
C GLY A 285 5.58 5.64 3.61
N GLY A 286 4.31 6.05 3.44
CA GLY A 286 3.35 5.85 4.52
C GLY A 286 1.96 6.44 4.33
N GLY A 287 1.55 6.75 3.11
CA GLY A 287 0.32 7.51 2.85
C GLY A 287 -0.96 6.71 2.68
N LEU A 288 -0.89 5.39 2.52
CA LEU A 288 -2.06 4.57 2.22
C LEU A 288 -2.94 4.28 3.44
N ASN A 289 -4.21 4.14 3.14
CA ASN A 289 -5.23 3.52 3.98
C ASN A 289 -5.63 2.20 3.35
N SER A 290 -6.00 1.21 4.15
CA SER A 290 -6.44 -0.09 3.65
C SER A 290 -7.32 -0.80 4.67
N THR A 291 -8.08 -1.78 4.22
CA THR A 291 -8.74 -2.77 5.07
C THR A 291 -7.85 -4.00 5.25
N THR A 292 -8.20 -4.85 6.20
CA THR A 292 -7.52 -6.14 6.38
C THR A 292 -7.74 -7.05 5.15
N GLU A 293 -8.91 -7.03 4.56
CA GLU A 293 -9.24 -7.85 3.40
C GLU A 293 -8.36 -7.49 2.20
N ASP A 294 -8.24 -6.21 1.88
CA ASP A 294 -7.39 -5.76 0.77
C ASP A 294 -5.93 -6.10 1.01
N TYR A 295 -5.42 -5.81 2.21
CA TYR A 295 -4.02 -6.06 2.50
C TYR A 295 -3.66 -7.56 2.49
N VAL A 296 -4.61 -8.43 2.85
CA VAL A 296 -4.45 -9.89 2.74
C VAL A 296 -4.32 -10.33 1.28
N ARG A 297 -5.11 -9.76 0.35
CA ARG A 297 -4.98 -10.05 -1.08
C ARG A 297 -3.57 -9.72 -1.58
N PHE A 298 -3.03 -8.58 -1.18
CA PHE A 298 -1.65 -8.21 -1.47
C PHE A 298 -0.63 -9.18 -0.85
N ALA A 299 -0.80 -9.54 0.42
CA ALA A 299 0.08 -10.49 1.11
C ALA A 299 0.01 -11.90 0.50
N GLU A 300 -1.18 -12.35 0.11
CA GLU A 300 -1.38 -13.63 -0.55
C GLU A 300 -0.75 -13.66 -1.95
N MET A 301 -0.83 -12.58 -2.70
CA MET A 301 -0.12 -12.41 -3.97
C MET A 301 1.39 -12.62 -3.79
N LEU A 302 2.01 -11.98 -2.80
CA LEU A 302 3.43 -12.18 -2.49
C LEU A 302 3.74 -13.63 -2.08
N LEU A 303 2.90 -14.23 -1.24
CA LEU A 303 3.05 -15.61 -0.77
C LEU A 303 2.97 -16.62 -1.92
N ARG A 304 2.29 -16.27 -3.03
CA ARG A 304 2.14 -17.08 -4.23
C ARG A 304 3.15 -16.74 -5.32
N GLY A 305 4.21 -16.00 -5.00
CA GLY A 305 5.29 -15.69 -5.96
C GLY A 305 4.91 -14.65 -7.00
N GLY A 306 4.05 -13.71 -6.64
CA GLY A 306 3.67 -12.59 -7.51
C GLY A 306 2.33 -12.76 -8.24
N GLU A 307 1.59 -13.83 -7.95
CA GLU A 307 0.30 -14.11 -8.60
C GLU A 307 -0.86 -14.16 -7.59
N TYR A 308 -2.02 -13.67 -7.99
CA TYR A 308 -3.26 -13.79 -7.22
C TYR A 308 -4.43 -14.00 -8.16
N ARG A 309 -5.16 -15.13 -7.99
CA ARG A 309 -6.39 -15.49 -8.78
C ARG A 309 -6.23 -15.30 -10.29
N GLY A 310 -5.08 -15.67 -10.83
CA GLY A 310 -4.78 -15.57 -12.26
C GLY A 310 -4.26 -14.19 -12.70
N ALA A 311 -4.24 -13.20 -11.83
CA ALA A 311 -3.56 -11.92 -12.08
C ALA A 311 -2.09 -12.04 -11.67
N ARG A 312 -1.16 -11.90 -12.61
CA ARG A 312 0.27 -11.80 -12.36
C ARG A 312 0.63 -10.32 -12.16
N ILE A 313 1.27 -10.03 -11.03
CA ILE A 313 1.69 -8.68 -10.64
C ILE A 313 3.19 -8.48 -10.87
N ILE A 314 4.00 -9.46 -10.50
CA ILE A 314 5.46 -9.50 -10.70
C ILE A 314 5.95 -10.91 -10.97
#